data_0415c7c2c6b019e25bc0568cee40747e
#
_entry.id   0415c7c2c6b019e25bc0568cee40747e
#
_cell.length_a   1.000
_cell.length_b   1.000
_cell.length_c   1.000
_cell.angle_alpha   90.00
_cell.angle_beta   90.00
_cell.angle_gamma   90.00
#
_symmetry.space_group_name_H-M   'P 1'
#
loop_
_entity.id
_entity.type
_entity.pdbx_description
1 polymer ?
#
loop_
_entity_poly.entity_id
_entity_poly.type
_entity_poly.pdbx_seq_one_letter_code
_entity_poly.pdbx_strand_id
1 'polypeptide(L)'
;MPDIIEFPLPTSAADPQWQDYCRLGREYNHELLGTTEWDEYPEDALLQAAAETDYTQRRYLAHVDGEAVGRARILVNHVDDPDAAALHVDVHPDHRGRGVGRALADRLVQDTAGFTRFETWPMAAPPAPGEQVLMPSSGAGAVPADHPGVRLAQSYGFAVAQIERVSRYDVAAPAVDPAAALAEAERFSADYEVHAWEGPADASLRADLAVLKARMSTDVPTGDLTVVAQTWDADRGALTLDRGHGVGSVMPLP
;
A
#
# COMPACT_ATOMS: atom_id res chain seq x y z
N MET A 1 12.97 -26.95 -0.47
CA MET A 1 12.95 -25.49 -0.82
C MET A 1 11.52 -25.16 -1.18
N PRO A 2 11.03 -23.95 -0.87
CA PRO A 2 9.70 -23.57 -1.31
C PRO A 2 9.62 -23.58 -2.85
N ASP A 3 8.49 -24.01 -3.38
CA ASP A 3 8.16 -23.88 -4.79
C ASP A 3 7.53 -22.51 -5.04
N ILE A 4 8.13 -21.70 -5.92
CA ILE A 4 7.66 -20.34 -6.22
C ILE A 4 6.98 -20.34 -7.57
N ILE A 5 5.69 -20.09 -7.58
CA ILE A 5 4.90 -19.97 -8.79
C ILE A 5 4.47 -18.52 -9.03
N GLU A 6 4.58 -18.08 -10.27
CA GLU A 6 3.94 -16.86 -10.74
C GLU A 6 2.57 -17.24 -11.32
N PHE A 7 1.56 -16.41 -11.09
CA PHE A 7 0.23 -16.63 -11.65
C PHE A 7 -0.39 -15.32 -12.19
N PRO A 8 -1.16 -15.40 -13.28
CA PRO A 8 -1.81 -14.24 -13.87
C PRO A 8 -2.99 -13.77 -13.03
N LEU A 9 -3.49 -12.57 -13.30
CA LEU A 9 -4.78 -12.13 -12.75
C LEU A 9 -5.87 -13.10 -13.27
N PRO A 10 -6.62 -13.78 -12.38
CA PRO A 10 -7.63 -14.73 -12.81
C PRO A 10 -8.89 -14.02 -13.36
N THR A 11 -9.75 -14.77 -14.02
CA THR A 11 -11.07 -14.31 -14.49
C THR A 11 -12.19 -14.54 -13.46
N SER A 12 -11.90 -15.24 -12.37
CA SER A 12 -12.84 -15.57 -11.30
C SER A 12 -12.18 -15.45 -9.95
N ALA A 13 -12.89 -14.83 -9.01
CA ALA A 13 -12.45 -14.77 -7.62
C ALA A 13 -12.38 -16.15 -6.95
N ALA A 14 -13.05 -17.17 -7.49
CA ALA A 14 -12.99 -18.55 -6.99
C ALA A 14 -11.73 -19.31 -7.43
N ASP A 15 -10.83 -18.69 -8.18
CA ASP A 15 -9.54 -19.31 -8.56
C ASP A 15 -8.74 -19.67 -7.29
N PRO A 16 -8.25 -20.92 -7.14
CA PRO A 16 -7.56 -21.36 -5.93
C PRO A 16 -6.30 -20.55 -5.60
N GLN A 17 -5.50 -20.16 -6.59
CA GLN A 17 -4.29 -19.35 -6.36
C GLN A 17 -4.65 -17.94 -5.90
N TRP A 18 -5.71 -17.38 -6.45
CA TRP A 18 -6.23 -16.09 -6.01
C TRP A 18 -6.78 -16.12 -4.59
N GLN A 19 -7.52 -17.17 -4.24
CA GLN A 19 -8.02 -17.38 -2.89
C GLN A 19 -6.87 -17.48 -1.87
N ASP A 20 -5.83 -18.26 -2.17
CA ASP A 20 -4.63 -18.35 -1.33
C ASP A 20 -3.89 -17.03 -1.22
N TYR A 21 -3.75 -16.29 -2.31
CA TYR A 21 -3.10 -14.99 -2.33
C TYR A 21 -3.83 -13.97 -1.44
N CYS A 22 -5.15 -13.89 -1.53
CA CYS A 22 -5.97 -13.02 -0.69
C CYS A 22 -5.99 -13.49 0.79
N ARG A 23 -6.08 -14.81 1.03
CA ARG A 23 -6.02 -15.38 2.38
C ARG A 23 -4.72 -14.98 3.10
N LEU A 24 -3.57 -15.19 2.48
CA LEU A 24 -2.27 -14.82 3.05
C LEU A 24 -2.17 -13.32 3.37
N GLY A 25 -2.80 -12.47 2.55
CA GLY A 25 -2.86 -11.03 2.84
C GLY A 25 -3.67 -10.69 4.07
N ARG A 26 -4.84 -11.30 4.21
CA ARG A 26 -5.68 -11.12 5.41
C ARG A 26 -4.97 -11.62 6.66
N GLU A 27 -4.36 -12.81 6.62
CA GLU A 27 -3.60 -13.36 7.74
C GLU A 27 -2.46 -12.45 8.19
N TYR A 28 -1.74 -11.86 7.23
CA TYR A 28 -0.71 -10.88 7.50
C TYR A 28 -1.26 -9.61 8.16
N ASN A 29 -2.37 -9.07 7.64
CA ASN A 29 -3.02 -7.88 8.22
C ASN A 29 -3.56 -8.17 9.63
N HIS A 30 -4.19 -9.32 9.87
CA HIS A 30 -4.69 -9.71 11.19
C HIS A 30 -3.58 -9.83 12.22
N GLU A 31 -2.43 -10.41 11.85
CA GLU A 31 -1.28 -10.52 12.75
C GLU A 31 -0.80 -9.13 13.19
N LEU A 32 -0.70 -8.18 12.24
CA LEU A 32 -0.12 -6.87 12.51
C LEU A 32 -1.10 -5.89 13.16
N LEU A 33 -2.34 -5.90 12.74
CA LEU A 33 -3.32 -4.87 13.10
C LEU A 33 -4.31 -5.36 14.17
N GLY A 34 -4.42 -6.69 14.35
CA GLY A 34 -5.36 -7.28 15.31
C GLY A 34 -6.84 -7.01 14.98
N THR A 35 -7.16 -6.68 13.73
CA THR A 35 -8.50 -6.31 13.27
C THR A 35 -8.77 -6.85 11.87
N THR A 36 -10.03 -7.01 11.52
CA THR A 36 -10.52 -7.38 10.19
C THR A 36 -10.90 -6.18 9.31
N GLU A 37 -10.71 -4.95 9.82
CA GLU A 37 -11.08 -3.72 9.11
C GLU A 37 -10.29 -3.51 7.80
N TRP A 38 -9.16 -4.21 7.65
CA TRP A 38 -8.30 -4.16 6.48
C TRP A 38 -8.40 -5.40 5.59
N ASP A 39 -9.45 -6.20 5.81
CA ASP A 39 -9.63 -7.41 5.01
C ASP A 39 -10.00 -7.05 3.58
N GLU A 40 -9.22 -7.57 2.67
CA GLU A 40 -9.49 -7.56 1.24
C GLU A 40 -10.18 -8.88 0.86
N TYR A 41 -11.43 -8.82 0.42
CA TYR A 41 -12.14 -10.00 -0.05
C TYR A 41 -11.77 -10.30 -1.51
N PRO A 42 -11.69 -11.58 -1.91
CA PRO A 42 -11.22 -11.97 -3.24
C PRO A 42 -11.99 -11.33 -4.39
N GLU A 43 -13.30 -11.12 -4.23
CA GLU A 43 -14.16 -10.49 -5.24
C GLU A 43 -13.79 -9.01 -5.43
N ASP A 44 -13.66 -8.26 -4.34
CA ASP A 44 -13.34 -6.84 -4.37
C ASP A 44 -11.91 -6.61 -4.85
N ALA A 45 -10.96 -7.41 -4.35
CA ALA A 45 -9.56 -7.36 -4.77
C ALA A 45 -9.41 -7.67 -6.28
N LEU A 46 -10.21 -8.60 -6.82
CA LEU A 46 -10.21 -8.92 -8.25
C LEU A 46 -10.76 -7.76 -9.07
N LEU A 47 -11.86 -7.15 -8.63
CA LEU A 47 -12.45 -5.99 -9.32
C LEU A 47 -11.47 -4.81 -9.36
N GLN A 48 -10.80 -4.51 -8.24
CA GLN A 48 -9.79 -3.46 -8.18
C GLN A 48 -8.61 -3.76 -9.09
N ALA A 49 -8.08 -4.99 -9.04
CA ALA A 49 -6.94 -5.39 -9.87
C ALA A 49 -7.28 -5.39 -11.36
N ALA A 50 -8.50 -5.74 -11.74
CA ALA A 50 -8.97 -5.70 -13.13
C ALA A 50 -9.23 -4.27 -13.64
N ALA A 51 -9.57 -3.35 -12.74
CA ALA A 51 -9.80 -1.95 -13.06
C ALA A 51 -8.49 -1.12 -13.14
N GLU A 52 -7.36 -1.67 -12.65
CA GLU A 52 -6.08 -0.97 -12.62
C GLU A 52 -5.51 -0.78 -14.03
N THR A 53 -5.13 0.45 -14.37
CA THR A 53 -4.60 0.82 -15.69
C THR A 53 -3.24 1.46 -15.67
N ASP A 54 -2.82 1.99 -14.52
CA ASP A 54 -1.57 2.74 -14.41
C ASP A 54 -0.42 1.86 -13.91
N TYR A 55 -0.79 0.71 -13.33
CA TYR A 55 0.18 -0.22 -12.75
C TYR A 55 0.10 -1.59 -13.38
N THR A 56 1.27 -2.14 -13.67
CA THR A 56 1.41 -3.58 -13.97
C THR A 56 1.73 -4.34 -12.70
N GLN A 57 1.03 -5.44 -12.45
CA GLN A 57 1.28 -6.33 -11.31
C GLN A 57 1.65 -7.74 -11.75
N ARG A 58 2.74 -8.26 -11.20
CA ARG A 58 3.08 -9.69 -11.25
C ARG A 58 2.92 -10.26 -9.83
N ARG A 59 2.32 -11.44 -9.73
CA ARG A 59 1.92 -12.06 -8.45
C ARG A 59 2.54 -13.43 -8.30
N TYR A 60 2.98 -13.75 -7.09
CA TYR A 60 3.69 -14.98 -6.77
C TYR A 60 3.12 -15.61 -5.51
N LEU A 61 3.14 -16.95 -5.48
CA LEU A 61 2.89 -17.77 -4.30
C LEU A 61 4.09 -18.65 -4.02
N ALA A 62 4.40 -18.83 -2.75
CA ALA A 62 5.38 -19.79 -2.27
C ALA A 62 4.66 -20.97 -1.63
N HIS A 63 4.92 -22.18 -2.13
CA HIS A 63 4.35 -23.42 -1.58
C HIS A 63 5.42 -24.23 -0.85
N VAL A 64 5.02 -24.81 0.28
CA VAL A 64 5.78 -25.81 1.05
C VAL A 64 4.85 -27.00 1.28
N ASP A 65 5.25 -28.19 0.86
CA ASP A 65 4.46 -29.41 0.98
C ASP A 65 3.04 -29.29 0.38
N GLY A 66 2.90 -28.48 -0.68
CA GLY A 66 1.64 -28.24 -1.39
C GLY A 66 0.74 -27.16 -0.78
N GLU A 67 1.12 -26.56 0.36
CA GLU A 67 0.40 -25.46 1.00
C GLU A 67 1.01 -24.11 0.61
N ALA A 68 0.16 -23.11 0.29
CA ALA A 68 0.59 -21.74 0.05
C ALA A 68 0.89 -21.06 1.39
N VAL A 69 2.18 -20.73 1.62
CA VAL A 69 2.71 -20.21 2.89
C VAL A 69 3.33 -18.82 2.79
N GLY A 70 3.39 -18.27 1.60
CA GLY A 70 3.88 -16.92 1.36
C GLY A 70 3.39 -16.39 0.03
N ARG A 71 3.28 -15.07 -0.06
CA ARG A 71 2.93 -14.35 -1.29
C ARG A 71 3.93 -13.25 -1.57
N ALA A 72 4.06 -12.88 -2.83
CA ALA A 72 4.83 -11.71 -3.22
C ALA A 72 4.21 -11.03 -4.44
N ARG A 73 4.59 -9.78 -4.66
CA ARG A 73 4.22 -9.04 -5.88
C ARG A 73 5.31 -8.09 -6.31
N ILE A 74 5.35 -7.86 -7.61
CA ILE A 74 6.04 -6.75 -8.25
C ILE A 74 4.96 -5.80 -8.74
N LEU A 75 5.10 -4.51 -8.42
CA LEU A 75 4.21 -3.45 -8.89
C LEU A 75 5.06 -2.40 -9.62
N VAL A 76 4.65 -2.02 -10.82
CA VAL A 76 5.35 -1.04 -11.65
C VAL A 76 4.34 0.00 -12.15
N ASN A 77 4.56 1.27 -11.82
CA ASN A 77 3.82 2.36 -12.46
C ASN A 77 4.40 2.58 -13.87
N HIS A 78 3.77 1.97 -14.86
CA HIS A 78 4.25 2.03 -16.24
C HIS A 78 3.91 3.35 -16.95
N VAL A 79 3.08 4.20 -16.35
CA VAL A 79 2.68 5.50 -16.89
C VAL A 79 3.68 6.59 -16.50
N ASP A 80 3.96 6.74 -15.21
CA ASP A 80 4.77 7.85 -14.70
C ASP A 80 6.18 7.42 -14.30
N ASP A 81 6.40 6.15 -13.92
CA ASP A 81 7.66 5.69 -13.32
C ASP A 81 8.03 4.27 -13.75
N PRO A 82 8.28 4.05 -15.04
CA PRO A 82 8.53 2.70 -15.58
C PRO A 82 9.87 2.09 -15.18
N ASP A 83 10.79 2.87 -14.60
CA ASP A 83 12.14 2.44 -14.21
C ASP A 83 12.20 1.98 -12.74
N ALA A 84 11.10 2.12 -12.00
CA ALA A 84 10.98 1.71 -10.61
C ALA A 84 10.06 0.49 -10.45
N ALA A 85 10.42 -0.40 -9.53
CA ALA A 85 9.59 -1.51 -9.12
C ALA A 85 9.38 -1.53 -7.61
N ALA A 86 8.12 -1.61 -7.19
CA ALA A 86 7.77 -1.86 -5.80
C ALA A 86 7.67 -3.37 -5.55
N LEU A 87 8.39 -3.86 -4.54
CA LEU A 87 8.52 -5.27 -4.21
C LEU A 87 7.85 -5.54 -2.85
N HIS A 88 6.94 -6.51 -2.80
CA HIS A 88 6.27 -6.90 -1.57
C HIS A 88 6.43 -8.40 -1.32
N VAL A 89 6.69 -8.78 -0.07
CA VAL A 89 6.84 -10.18 0.35
C VAL A 89 6.17 -10.35 1.71
N ASP A 90 5.17 -11.21 1.76
CA ASP A 90 4.49 -11.62 2.99
C ASP A 90 4.69 -13.12 3.18
N VAL A 91 5.04 -13.54 4.40
CA VAL A 91 5.22 -14.95 4.78
C VAL A 91 4.42 -15.24 6.01
N HIS A 92 3.62 -16.32 5.96
CA HIS A 92 2.85 -16.79 7.10
C HIS A 92 3.76 -16.96 8.34
N PRO A 93 3.35 -16.51 9.52
CA PRO A 93 4.21 -16.49 10.73
C PRO A 93 4.90 -17.83 11.00
N ASP A 94 4.17 -18.94 10.93
CA ASP A 94 4.67 -20.28 11.22
C ASP A 94 5.73 -20.79 10.22
N HIS A 95 5.88 -20.10 9.08
CA HIS A 95 6.82 -20.46 8.02
C HIS A 95 7.98 -19.47 7.88
N ARG A 96 8.06 -18.46 8.77
CA ARG A 96 9.19 -17.52 8.83
C ARG A 96 10.46 -18.20 9.34
N GLY A 97 11.61 -17.61 9.03
CA GLY A 97 12.91 -18.14 9.44
C GLY A 97 13.35 -19.42 8.72
N ARG A 98 12.55 -19.92 7.76
CA ARG A 98 12.82 -21.16 6.99
C ARG A 98 13.23 -20.90 5.53
N GLY A 99 13.59 -19.65 5.20
CA GLY A 99 14.06 -19.28 3.85
C GLY A 99 12.97 -18.92 2.84
N VAL A 100 11.66 -19.00 3.20
CA VAL A 100 10.54 -18.71 2.28
C VAL A 100 10.62 -17.27 1.76
N GLY A 101 10.76 -16.28 2.67
CA GLY A 101 10.86 -14.87 2.29
C GLY A 101 12.05 -14.57 1.40
N ARG A 102 13.20 -15.22 1.66
CA ARG A 102 14.39 -15.10 0.81
C ARG A 102 14.14 -15.68 -0.59
N ALA A 103 13.55 -16.86 -0.68
CA ALA A 103 13.25 -17.47 -1.99
C ALA A 103 12.29 -16.61 -2.84
N LEU A 104 11.26 -16.01 -2.20
CA LEU A 104 10.38 -15.05 -2.86
C LEU A 104 11.17 -13.81 -3.32
N ALA A 105 11.97 -13.19 -2.43
CA ALA A 105 12.75 -12.00 -2.75
C ALA A 105 13.77 -12.27 -3.87
N ASP A 106 14.49 -13.41 -3.84
CA ASP A 106 15.41 -13.82 -4.90
C ASP A 106 14.69 -13.93 -6.26
N ARG A 107 13.47 -14.48 -6.26
CA ARG A 107 12.65 -14.54 -7.48
C ARG A 107 12.25 -13.16 -7.97
N LEU A 108 11.82 -12.25 -7.08
CA LEU A 108 11.47 -10.87 -7.47
C LEU A 108 12.67 -10.14 -8.07
N VAL A 109 13.86 -10.29 -7.47
CA VAL A 109 15.11 -9.69 -7.97
C VAL A 109 15.46 -10.20 -9.38
N GLN A 110 15.31 -11.50 -9.62
CA GLN A 110 15.51 -12.07 -10.96
C GLN A 110 14.55 -11.50 -11.99
N ASP A 111 13.28 -11.39 -11.62
CA ASP A 111 12.21 -10.96 -12.52
C ASP A 111 12.15 -9.45 -12.73
N THR A 112 12.94 -8.68 -11.97
CA THR A 112 13.11 -7.23 -12.10
C THR A 112 14.51 -6.83 -12.62
N ALA A 113 15.23 -7.76 -13.24
CA ALA A 113 16.50 -7.45 -13.90
C ALA A 113 16.27 -6.41 -15.01
N GLY A 114 16.81 -5.20 -14.83
CA GLY A 114 16.62 -4.08 -15.76
C GLY A 114 15.96 -2.84 -15.13
N PHE A 115 15.29 -3.00 -14.00
CA PHE A 115 14.85 -1.84 -13.20
C PHE A 115 16.04 -1.20 -12.48
N THR A 116 15.98 0.10 -12.31
CA THR A 116 17.08 0.88 -11.69
C THR A 116 16.78 1.33 -10.27
N ARG A 117 15.50 1.31 -9.88
CA ARG A 117 15.04 1.72 -8.55
C ARG A 117 14.07 0.73 -7.97
N PHE A 118 14.21 0.47 -6.67
CA PHE A 118 13.39 -0.48 -5.94
C PHE A 118 12.84 0.13 -4.67
N GLU A 119 11.59 -0.17 -4.36
CA GLU A 119 10.91 0.26 -3.16
C GLU A 119 10.20 -0.93 -2.50
N THR A 120 10.04 -0.87 -1.17
CA THR A 120 9.28 -1.88 -0.42
C THR A 120 8.67 -1.26 0.83
N TRP A 121 7.47 -1.68 1.19
CA TRP A 121 6.73 -1.19 2.37
C TRP A 121 6.36 -2.34 3.30
N PRO A 122 7.31 -2.88 4.08
CA PRO A 122 6.96 -3.83 5.12
C PRO A 122 6.20 -3.11 6.24
N MET A 123 5.04 -3.64 6.61
CA MET A 123 4.31 -3.15 7.77
C MET A 123 4.91 -3.74 9.04
N ALA A 124 4.98 -2.96 10.10
CA ALA A 124 5.48 -3.36 11.40
C ALA A 124 4.67 -2.72 12.53
N ALA A 125 4.55 -3.41 13.65
CA ALA A 125 4.05 -2.79 14.87
C ALA A 125 5.00 -1.67 15.33
N PRO A 126 4.50 -0.64 16.03
CA PRO A 126 5.36 0.37 16.64
C PRO A 126 6.39 -0.28 17.57
N PRO A 127 7.64 0.24 17.61
CA PRO A 127 8.67 -0.33 18.47
C PRO A 127 8.30 -0.19 19.96
N ALA A 128 8.63 -1.22 20.75
CA ALA A 128 8.46 -1.19 22.20
C ALA A 128 9.53 -0.28 22.86
N PRO A 129 9.26 0.25 24.07
CA PRO A 129 10.25 1.03 24.79
C PRO A 129 11.56 0.26 25.01
N GLY A 130 12.69 0.84 24.58
CA GLY A 130 14.02 0.25 24.70
C GLY A 130 14.41 -0.74 23.59
N GLU A 131 13.55 -0.97 22.64
CA GLU A 131 13.85 -1.78 21.46
C GLU A 131 14.83 -1.07 20.52
N GLN A 132 15.68 -1.84 19.85
CA GLN A 132 16.53 -1.28 18.79
C GLN A 132 15.70 -0.88 17.58
N VAL A 133 15.91 0.32 17.10
CA VAL A 133 15.11 0.89 16.01
C VAL A 133 15.98 1.37 14.85
N LEU A 134 15.39 1.40 13.67
CA LEU A 134 15.88 2.13 12.51
C LEU A 134 15.00 3.35 12.28
N MET A 135 15.63 4.44 11.89
CA MET A 135 14.97 5.71 11.60
C MET A 135 15.37 6.19 10.20
N PRO A 136 14.48 6.89 9.49
CA PRO A 136 14.86 7.62 8.28
C PRO A 136 15.76 8.81 8.63
N SER A 137 16.43 9.39 7.62
CA SER A 137 17.28 10.59 7.80
C SER A 137 16.53 11.80 8.37
N SER A 138 15.23 11.89 8.08
CA SER A 138 14.33 12.94 8.63
C SER A 138 14.14 12.86 10.14
N GLY A 139 14.46 11.73 10.78
CA GLY A 139 14.17 11.46 12.19
C GLY A 139 12.68 11.30 12.51
N ALA A 140 11.80 11.30 11.52
CA ALA A 140 10.36 11.18 11.68
C ALA A 140 9.90 9.72 11.69
N GLY A 141 9.60 9.20 12.89
CA GLY A 141 9.17 7.81 13.08
C GLY A 141 10.33 6.82 13.21
N ALA A 142 9.99 5.59 13.55
CA ALA A 142 10.94 4.49 13.73
C ALA A 142 10.28 3.14 13.47
N VAL A 143 11.08 2.15 13.10
CA VAL A 143 10.65 0.75 12.93
C VAL A 143 11.58 -0.17 13.72
N PRO A 144 11.10 -1.31 14.31
CA PRO A 144 11.95 -2.27 14.97
C PRO A 144 13.03 -2.81 14.02
N ALA A 145 14.29 -2.76 14.45
CA ALA A 145 15.42 -3.20 13.64
C ALA A 145 15.43 -4.71 13.39
N ASP A 146 14.83 -5.49 14.27
CA ASP A 146 14.75 -6.94 14.21
C ASP A 146 13.48 -7.46 13.51
N HIS A 147 12.57 -6.56 13.08
CA HIS A 147 11.38 -6.94 12.34
C HIS A 147 11.76 -7.78 11.09
N PRO A 148 11.15 -8.96 10.87
CA PRO A 148 11.57 -9.89 9.81
C PRO A 148 11.58 -9.28 8.40
N GLY A 149 10.57 -8.47 8.05
CA GLY A 149 10.49 -7.78 6.75
C GLY A 149 11.57 -6.73 6.59
N VAL A 150 11.88 -5.96 7.65
CA VAL A 150 12.94 -4.94 7.67
C VAL A 150 14.31 -5.61 7.48
N ARG A 151 14.60 -6.67 8.22
CA ARG A 151 15.85 -7.44 8.09
C ARG A 151 16.00 -8.07 6.69
N LEU A 152 14.91 -8.57 6.13
CA LEU A 152 14.91 -9.08 4.76
C LEU A 152 15.27 -7.96 3.78
N ALA A 153 14.57 -6.83 3.83
CA ALA A 153 14.83 -5.67 2.97
C ALA A 153 16.29 -5.17 3.10
N GLN A 154 16.79 -5.00 4.32
CA GLN A 154 18.20 -4.62 4.56
C GLN A 154 19.20 -5.62 3.95
N SER A 155 18.90 -6.92 3.96
CA SER A 155 19.78 -7.94 3.37
C SER A 155 19.92 -7.83 1.84
N TYR A 156 19.01 -7.08 1.19
CA TYR A 156 19.06 -6.71 -0.23
C TYR A 156 19.51 -5.26 -0.47
N GLY A 157 19.99 -4.57 0.57
CA GLY A 157 20.54 -3.23 0.44
C GLY A 157 19.52 -2.09 0.57
N PHE A 158 18.27 -2.38 0.93
CA PHE A 158 17.29 -1.32 1.21
C PHE A 158 17.65 -0.57 2.49
N ALA A 159 17.45 0.74 2.46
CA ALA A 159 17.52 1.62 3.61
C ALA A 159 16.12 2.12 3.99
N VAL A 160 15.94 2.53 5.25
CA VAL A 160 14.67 3.17 5.68
C VAL A 160 14.67 4.61 5.17
N ALA A 161 13.82 4.88 4.18
CA ALA A 161 13.68 6.19 3.57
C ALA A 161 12.61 7.05 4.24
N GLN A 162 11.50 6.42 4.65
CA GLN A 162 10.36 7.08 5.28
C GLN A 162 9.62 6.10 6.19
N ILE A 163 8.95 6.64 7.21
CA ILE A 163 7.98 5.90 8.04
C ILE A 163 6.61 6.51 7.84
N GLU A 164 5.69 5.71 7.34
CA GLU A 164 4.27 6.06 7.27
C GLU A 164 3.55 5.47 8.47
N ARG A 165 2.72 6.29 9.12
CA ARG A 165 2.00 5.89 10.32
C ARG A 165 0.54 5.65 10.01
N VAL A 166 0.07 4.44 10.29
CA VAL A 166 -1.36 4.13 10.34
C VAL A 166 -1.89 4.53 11.71
N SER A 167 -2.95 5.33 11.74
CA SER A 167 -3.61 5.80 12.96
C SER A 167 -5.07 5.39 12.97
N ARG A 168 -5.56 5.00 14.15
CA ARG A 168 -6.97 4.68 14.38
C ARG A 168 -7.60 5.76 15.26
N TYR A 169 -8.76 6.24 14.86
CA TYR A 169 -9.59 7.14 15.67
C TYR A 169 -10.81 6.40 16.18
N ASP A 170 -11.00 6.38 17.49
CA ASP A 170 -12.18 5.78 18.12
C ASP A 170 -13.28 6.85 18.26
N VAL A 171 -14.30 6.75 17.43
CA VAL A 171 -15.45 7.68 17.45
C VAL A 171 -16.32 7.53 18.69
N ALA A 172 -16.29 6.38 19.37
CA ALA A 172 -17.03 6.15 20.60
C ALA A 172 -16.33 6.73 21.84
N ALA A 173 -15.02 6.93 21.76
CA ALA A 173 -14.18 7.50 22.83
C ALA A 173 -13.18 8.50 22.23
N PRO A 174 -13.65 9.62 21.65
CA PRO A 174 -12.81 10.56 20.95
C PRO A 174 -11.78 11.22 21.89
N ALA A 175 -10.51 11.24 21.47
CA ALA A 175 -9.42 11.88 22.22
C ALA A 175 -9.52 13.41 22.20
N VAL A 176 -10.25 13.98 21.25
CA VAL A 176 -10.55 15.41 21.14
C VAL A 176 -12.05 15.59 20.95
N ASP A 177 -12.60 16.68 21.42
CA ASP A 177 -13.99 17.04 21.15
C ASP A 177 -14.14 17.43 19.66
N PRO A 178 -14.89 16.65 18.84
CA PRO A 178 -15.03 16.94 17.43
C PRO A 178 -15.67 18.31 17.14
N ALA A 179 -16.61 18.75 17.97
CA ALA A 179 -17.28 20.03 17.80
C ALA A 179 -16.31 21.20 18.04
N ALA A 180 -15.48 21.09 19.07
CA ALA A 180 -14.46 22.10 19.34
C ALA A 180 -13.38 22.13 18.23
N ALA A 181 -12.96 20.96 17.74
CA ALA A 181 -11.99 20.86 16.65
C ALA A 181 -12.56 21.44 15.34
N LEU A 182 -13.84 21.17 15.02
CA LEU A 182 -14.51 21.75 13.86
C LEU A 182 -14.59 23.27 13.96
N ALA A 183 -15.04 23.82 15.10
CA ALA A 183 -15.14 25.26 15.32
C ALA A 183 -13.76 25.96 15.24
N GLU A 184 -12.69 25.29 15.62
CA GLU A 184 -11.33 25.79 15.43
C GLU A 184 -10.92 25.76 13.96
N ALA A 185 -11.16 24.66 13.24
CA ALA A 185 -10.86 24.53 11.82
C ALA A 185 -11.59 25.59 10.98
N GLU A 186 -12.87 25.85 11.25
CA GLU A 186 -13.68 26.87 10.57
C GLU A 186 -13.07 28.29 10.68
N ARG A 187 -12.42 28.59 11.78
CA ARG A 187 -11.75 29.93 11.95
C ARG A 187 -10.55 30.08 11.03
N PHE A 188 -9.87 28.99 10.69
CA PHE A 188 -8.70 28.97 9.78
C PHE A 188 -9.06 28.75 8.33
N SER A 189 -10.26 28.27 8.06
CA SER A 189 -10.74 27.95 6.70
C SER A 189 -11.77 28.94 6.16
N ALA A 190 -11.85 30.15 6.73
CA ALA A 190 -12.85 31.15 6.33
C ALA A 190 -12.79 31.55 4.83
N ASP A 191 -11.63 31.41 4.21
CA ASP A 191 -11.40 31.70 2.78
C ASP A 191 -11.59 30.48 1.88
N TYR A 192 -12.04 29.34 2.44
CA TYR A 192 -12.23 28.08 1.71
C TYR A 192 -13.71 27.68 1.73
N GLU A 193 -14.15 27.08 0.63
CA GLU A 193 -15.45 26.44 0.51
C GLU A 193 -15.27 24.92 0.42
N VAL A 194 -16.05 24.16 1.23
CA VAL A 194 -16.03 22.70 1.20
C VAL A 194 -17.05 22.22 0.19
N HIS A 195 -16.59 21.56 -0.87
CA HIS A 195 -17.43 20.87 -1.83
C HIS A 195 -17.49 19.38 -1.47
N ALA A 196 -18.70 18.91 -1.18
CA ALA A 196 -18.96 17.48 -0.95
C ALA A 196 -19.91 16.93 -2.03
N TRP A 197 -19.62 15.75 -2.54
CA TRP A 197 -20.46 15.10 -3.54
C TRP A 197 -20.43 13.59 -3.38
N GLU A 198 -21.45 12.92 -3.86
CA GLU A 198 -21.51 11.47 -3.99
C GLU A 198 -21.38 11.10 -5.46
N GLY A 199 -20.74 9.97 -5.75
CA GLY A 199 -20.55 9.51 -7.11
C GLY A 199 -19.41 10.18 -7.86
N PRO A 200 -19.41 10.12 -9.20
CA PRO A 200 -18.39 10.73 -10.04
C PRO A 200 -18.28 12.24 -9.80
N ALA A 201 -17.06 12.76 -9.82
CA ALA A 201 -16.84 14.20 -9.69
C ALA A 201 -17.49 14.97 -10.84
N ASP A 202 -18.11 16.12 -10.52
CA ASP A 202 -18.67 17.02 -11.52
C ASP A 202 -17.60 17.40 -12.56
N ALA A 203 -18.00 17.47 -13.81
CA ALA A 203 -17.10 17.79 -14.91
C ALA A 203 -16.35 19.12 -14.73
N SER A 204 -16.99 20.10 -14.05
CA SER A 204 -16.38 21.39 -13.73
C SER A 204 -15.22 21.30 -12.75
N LEU A 205 -15.17 20.26 -11.90
CA LEU A 205 -14.12 20.07 -10.89
C LEU A 205 -12.95 19.21 -11.38
N ARG A 206 -13.10 18.49 -12.49
CA ARG A 206 -12.13 17.48 -12.93
C ARG A 206 -10.75 18.05 -13.23
N ALA A 207 -10.69 19.24 -13.83
CA ALA A 207 -9.40 19.91 -14.10
C ALA A 207 -8.67 20.28 -12.82
N ASP A 208 -9.38 20.82 -11.82
CA ASP A 208 -8.79 21.21 -10.55
C ASP A 208 -8.38 19.97 -9.73
N LEU A 209 -9.17 18.90 -9.78
CA LEU A 209 -8.83 17.62 -9.15
C LEU A 209 -7.59 16.98 -9.81
N ALA A 210 -7.41 17.12 -11.12
CA ALA A 210 -6.21 16.67 -11.81
C ALA A 210 -4.96 17.44 -11.34
N VAL A 211 -5.07 18.77 -11.18
CA VAL A 211 -3.99 19.60 -10.60
C VAL A 211 -3.68 19.15 -9.18
N LEU A 212 -4.69 18.93 -8.34
CA LEU A 212 -4.51 18.47 -6.97
C LEU A 212 -3.80 17.11 -6.92
N LYS A 213 -4.23 16.16 -7.76
CA LYS A 213 -3.59 14.84 -7.88
C LYS A 213 -2.12 14.93 -8.29
N ALA A 214 -1.81 15.75 -9.30
CA ALA A 214 -0.43 15.98 -9.74
C ALA A 214 0.42 16.54 -8.58
N ARG A 215 -0.10 17.53 -7.85
CA ARG A 215 0.59 18.13 -6.69
C ARG A 215 0.79 17.15 -5.54
N MET A 216 -0.15 16.27 -5.29
CA MET A 216 0.00 15.25 -4.23
C MET A 216 1.20 14.33 -4.46
N SER A 217 1.67 14.15 -5.70
CA SER A 217 2.85 13.33 -5.97
C SER A 217 4.17 14.00 -5.54
N THR A 218 4.20 15.34 -5.38
CA THR A 218 5.43 16.08 -5.11
C THR A 218 5.38 16.97 -3.86
N ASP A 219 4.19 17.37 -3.42
CA ASP A 219 4.03 18.31 -2.31
C ASP A 219 4.01 17.61 -0.92
N VAL A 220 3.85 16.28 -0.89
CA VAL A 220 3.92 15.51 0.36
C VAL A 220 5.37 15.30 0.79
N PRO A 221 5.67 15.27 2.11
CA PRO A 221 6.99 14.92 2.59
C PRO A 221 7.36 13.50 2.14
N THR A 222 8.45 13.35 1.41
CA THR A 222 8.88 12.07 0.84
C THR A 222 10.07 11.42 1.57
N GLY A 223 10.65 12.13 2.55
CA GLY A 223 11.86 11.66 3.22
C GLY A 223 13.00 11.47 2.23
N ASP A 224 13.62 10.29 2.24
CA ASP A 224 14.70 9.91 1.31
C ASP A 224 14.18 9.13 0.08
N LEU A 225 12.85 9.06 -0.12
CA LEU A 225 12.27 8.44 -1.31
C LEU A 225 12.55 9.28 -2.56
N THR A 226 12.90 8.62 -3.66
CA THR A 226 12.95 9.25 -4.98
C THR A 226 11.55 9.23 -5.58
N VAL A 227 10.92 10.39 -5.66
CA VAL A 227 9.56 10.53 -6.19
C VAL A 227 9.60 11.17 -7.58
N VAL A 228 8.85 10.60 -8.50
CA VAL A 228 8.64 11.14 -9.84
C VAL A 228 7.32 11.89 -9.87
N ALA A 229 7.31 13.10 -10.43
CA ALA A 229 6.09 13.87 -10.59
C ALA A 229 5.12 13.14 -11.53
N GLN A 230 3.91 12.92 -11.06
CA GLN A 230 2.86 12.29 -11.87
C GLN A 230 2.18 13.32 -12.77
N THR A 231 1.85 12.88 -13.98
CA THR A 231 1.11 13.71 -14.96
C THR A 231 -0.37 13.36 -14.90
N TRP A 232 -1.18 14.31 -14.52
CA TRP A 232 -2.64 14.16 -14.44
C TRP A 232 -3.34 15.15 -15.37
N ASP A 233 -4.35 14.67 -16.09
CA ASP A 233 -5.31 15.48 -16.84
C ASP A 233 -6.73 15.14 -16.38
N ALA A 234 -7.70 15.88 -16.92
CA ALA A 234 -9.11 15.71 -16.55
C ALA A 234 -9.65 14.31 -16.89
N ASP A 235 -9.17 13.68 -17.95
CA ASP A 235 -9.64 12.36 -18.40
C ASP A 235 -9.07 11.25 -17.50
N ARG A 236 -7.76 11.28 -17.21
CA ARG A 236 -7.12 10.35 -16.27
C ARG A 236 -7.71 10.50 -14.87
N GLY A 237 -7.94 11.74 -14.43
CA GLY A 237 -8.56 12.04 -13.14
C GLY A 237 -9.98 11.50 -13.05
N ALA A 238 -10.79 11.64 -14.10
CA ALA A 238 -12.14 11.09 -14.15
C ALA A 238 -12.14 9.57 -14.03
N LEU A 239 -11.30 8.87 -14.80
CA LEU A 239 -11.20 7.40 -14.77
C LEU A 239 -10.83 6.86 -13.37
N THR A 240 -9.96 7.55 -12.66
CA THR A 240 -9.54 7.13 -11.32
C THR A 240 -10.60 7.41 -10.26
N LEU A 241 -11.28 8.56 -10.35
CA LEU A 241 -12.34 8.93 -9.41
C LEU A 241 -13.62 8.11 -9.65
N ASP A 242 -13.96 7.81 -10.90
CA ASP A 242 -15.12 6.99 -11.26
C ASP A 242 -14.95 5.53 -10.82
N ARG A 243 -13.71 5.03 -10.69
CA ARG A 243 -13.38 3.69 -10.18
C ARG A 243 -13.43 3.58 -8.66
N GLY A 244 -13.29 4.67 -7.93
CA GLY A 244 -13.34 4.74 -6.47
C GLY A 244 -14.70 4.39 -5.84
N HIS A 245 -15.69 4.01 -6.65
CA HIS A 245 -17.01 3.56 -6.19
C HIS A 245 -17.03 2.14 -5.63
N GLY A 246 -15.91 1.48 -5.57
CA GLY A 246 -15.85 0.09 -5.13
C GLY A 246 -15.17 -0.14 -3.81
N VAL A 247 -14.32 0.58 -3.24
CA VAL A 247 -13.74 0.45 -1.87
C VAL A 247 -12.54 1.39 -1.74
N GLY A 248 -12.65 2.36 -0.94
CA GLY A 248 -11.60 3.36 -0.71
C GLY A 248 -12.21 4.74 -0.81
N SER A 249 -13.33 4.87 -0.12
CA SER A 249 -14.01 6.13 0.04
C SER A 249 -13.05 7.16 0.64
N VAL A 250 -12.80 8.21 -0.10
CA VAL A 250 -12.83 9.50 0.59
C VAL A 250 -14.27 9.59 1.09
N MET A 251 -14.52 9.16 2.33
CA MET A 251 -15.82 9.35 2.94
C MET A 251 -16.10 10.85 2.94
N PRO A 252 -17.27 11.30 2.42
CA PRO A 252 -17.74 12.61 2.77
C PRO A 252 -17.83 12.65 4.30
N LEU A 253 -17.22 13.62 4.92
CA LEU A 253 -17.49 13.93 6.31
C LEU A 253 -18.96 14.29 6.38
N PRO A 254 -19.73 13.73 7.32
CA PRO A 254 -21.13 14.06 7.49
C PRO A 254 -21.31 15.52 7.81
#